data_24266cdcde370b7cbc7ab48e3c8ccccd
#
_entry.id   24266cdcde370b7cbc7ab48e3c8ccccd
#
_cell.length_a   1.000
_cell.length_b   1.000
_cell.length_c   1.000
_cell.angle_alpha   90.00
_cell.angle_beta   90.00
_cell.angle_gamma   90.00
#
_symmetry.space_group_name_H-M   'P 1'
#
loop_
_entity.id
_entity.type
_entity.pdbx_description
1 polymer ?
#
loop_
_entity_poly.entity_id
_entity_poly.type
_entity_poly.pdbx_seq_one_letter_code
_entity_poly.pdbx_strand_id
1 'polypeptide(L)'
;RALGDCETTYRVFERLAEDYPAAVQWARPPRPRKTAPSAPRPRVTASQLAHFQSRPKAKDIVPATDLFDPAHPLFDKTCVLTGELLKLSDREAMQRIADCGGKNADNVTKKTDLLIVGGGSPKEKKSGKVRKAEEYIEKGIPIQIISEEEFLQM
;
A
#
# COMPACT_ATOMS: atom_id res chain seq x y z
N ARG A 1 11.68 22.93 -39.08
CA ARG A 1 12.24 24.22 -38.54
C ARG A 1 12.60 24.15 -37.04
N ALA A 2 12.39 23.02 -36.36
CA ALA A 2 12.66 22.88 -34.91
C ALA A 2 14.06 22.33 -34.57
N LEU A 3 14.86 21.93 -35.54
CA LEU A 3 16.20 21.36 -35.31
C LEU A 3 17.32 22.40 -35.19
N GLY A 4 17.11 23.61 -35.70
CA GLY A 4 18.13 24.67 -35.64
C GLY A 4 18.34 25.28 -34.25
N ASP A 5 17.30 25.31 -33.43
CA ASP A 5 17.38 25.91 -32.08
C ASP A 5 18.14 25.03 -31.07
N CYS A 6 18.16 23.71 -31.28
CA CYS A 6 18.91 22.80 -30.41
C CYS A 6 20.41 22.90 -30.58
N GLU A 7 20.90 23.11 -31.83
CA GLU A 7 22.34 23.22 -32.09
C GLU A 7 22.91 24.54 -31.54
N THR A 8 22.16 25.62 -31.67
CA THR A 8 22.57 26.93 -31.13
C THR A 8 22.64 26.91 -29.63
N THR A 9 21.67 26.27 -28.97
CA THR A 9 21.64 26.12 -27.51
C THR A 9 22.80 25.26 -27.01
N TYR A 10 23.12 24.18 -27.74
CA TYR A 10 24.24 23.30 -27.39
C TYR A 10 25.59 23.99 -27.48
N ARG A 11 25.85 24.79 -28.53
CA ARG A 11 27.08 25.57 -28.69
C ARG A 11 27.25 26.66 -27.64
N VAL A 12 26.16 27.30 -27.21
CA VAL A 12 26.21 28.24 -26.08
C VAL A 12 26.55 27.52 -24.78
N PHE A 13 26.05 26.30 -24.60
CA PHE A 13 26.36 25.51 -23.42
C PHE A 13 27.81 25.03 -23.38
N GLU A 14 28.39 24.63 -24.51
CA GLU A 14 29.81 24.26 -24.60
C GLU A 14 30.72 25.43 -24.26
N ARG A 15 30.45 26.62 -24.76
CA ARG A 15 31.22 27.84 -24.45
C ARG A 15 31.12 28.25 -22.97
N LEU A 16 29.93 28.14 -22.41
CA LEU A 16 29.73 28.38 -20.97
C LEU A 16 30.42 27.33 -20.10
N ALA A 17 30.58 26.09 -20.56
CA ALA A 17 31.29 25.04 -19.86
C ALA A 17 32.79 25.25 -19.84
N GLU A 18 33.37 25.89 -20.87
CA GLU A 18 34.78 26.27 -20.92
C GLU A 18 35.11 27.46 -19.99
N ASP A 19 34.22 28.47 -19.96
CA ASP A 19 34.42 29.67 -19.15
C ASP A 19 34.08 29.47 -17.66
N TYR A 20 33.16 28.53 -17.35
CA TYR A 20 32.70 28.26 -15.98
C TYR A 20 32.64 26.76 -15.67
N PRO A 21 33.77 26.09 -15.47
CA PRO A 21 33.79 24.64 -15.20
C PRO A 21 33.01 24.26 -13.93
N ALA A 22 32.86 25.17 -12.97
CA ALA A 22 32.09 24.95 -11.77
C ALA A 22 30.56 24.88 -12.03
N ALA A 23 30.07 25.56 -13.09
CA ALA A 23 28.64 25.54 -13.44
C ALA A 23 28.19 24.20 -14.01
N VAL A 24 29.11 23.44 -14.63
CA VAL A 24 28.81 22.12 -15.21
C VAL A 24 28.53 21.07 -14.13
N GLN A 25 29.10 21.23 -12.93
CA GLN A 25 28.84 20.33 -11.80
C GLN A 25 27.39 20.36 -11.30
N TRP A 26 26.64 21.42 -11.60
CA TRP A 26 25.22 21.55 -11.23
C TRP A 26 24.26 20.99 -12.28
N ALA A 27 24.75 20.70 -13.49
CA ALA A 27 23.96 20.02 -14.50
C ALA A 27 23.76 18.57 -14.05
N ARG A 28 22.62 18.27 -13.42
CA ARG A 28 22.26 16.88 -13.10
C ARG A 28 22.30 16.08 -14.40
N PRO A 29 23.05 15.00 -14.46
CA PRO A 29 23.01 14.11 -15.62
C PRO A 29 21.54 13.73 -15.88
N PRO A 30 21.10 13.69 -17.14
CA PRO A 30 19.75 13.29 -17.48
C PRO A 30 19.50 11.95 -16.80
N ARG A 31 18.43 11.89 -16.00
CA ARG A 31 18.05 10.62 -15.34
C ARG A 31 17.97 9.57 -16.43
N PRO A 32 18.69 8.44 -16.30
CA PRO A 32 18.62 7.40 -17.30
C PRO A 32 17.12 7.06 -17.48
N ARG A 33 16.61 7.23 -18.70
CA ARG A 33 15.26 6.77 -19.03
C ARG A 33 15.26 5.29 -18.70
N LYS A 34 14.40 4.87 -17.81
CA LYS A 34 14.18 3.45 -17.49
C LYS A 34 13.56 2.79 -18.73
N THR A 35 14.36 2.54 -19.73
CA THR A 35 14.02 1.76 -20.92
C THR A 35 14.36 0.28 -20.73
N ALA A 36 14.35 -0.20 -19.48
CA ALA A 36 14.27 -1.63 -19.29
C ALA A 36 12.87 -2.06 -19.76
N PRO A 37 12.74 -2.98 -20.71
CA PRO A 37 11.46 -3.60 -21.00
C PRO A 37 10.98 -4.18 -19.68
N SER A 38 9.91 -3.59 -19.14
CA SER A 38 9.28 -4.13 -17.95
C SER A 38 8.91 -5.57 -18.30
N ALA A 39 9.44 -6.53 -17.56
CA ALA A 39 9.02 -7.92 -17.68
C ALA A 39 7.48 -7.93 -17.74
N PRO A 40 6.89 -8.71 -18.64
CA PRO A 40 5.45 -8.73 -18.81
C PRO A 40 4.84 -8.99 -17.45
N ARG A 41 4.07 -8.02 -16.93
CA ARG A 41 3.37 -8.19 -15.67
C ARG A 41 2.51 -9.43 -15.79
N PRO A 42 2.54 -10.35 -14.81
CA PRO A 42 1.72 -11.55 -14.87
C PRO A 42 0.28 -11.11 -15.13
N ARG A 43 -0.31 -11.62 -16.21
CA ARG A 43 -1.70 -11.35 -16.55
C ARG A 43 -2.55 -11.93 -15.42
N VAL A 44 -3.17 -11.06 -14.64
CA VAL A 44 -4.20 -11.47 -13.68
C VAL A 44 -5.30 -12.18 -14.46
N THR A 45 -5.64 -13.39 -14.06
CA THR A 45 -6.71 -14.16 -14.69
C THR A 45 -8.06 -13.50 -14.44
N ALA A 46 -9.03 -13.71 -15.31
CA ALA A 46 -10.37 -13.16 -15.16
C ALA A 46 -11.01 -13.54 -13.81
N SER A 47 -10.72 -14.73 -13.28
CA SER A 47 -11.16 -15.18 -11.97
C SER A 47 -10.54 -14.36 -10.82
N GLN A 48 -9.27 -13.99 -10.93
CA GLN A 48 -8.61 -13.14 -9.95
C GLN A 48 -9.15 -11.69 -9.99
N LEU A 49 -9.47 -11.19 -11.19
CA LEU A 49 -10.12 -9.89 -11.35
C LEU A 49 -11.52 -9.87 -10.75
N ALA A 50 -12.33 -10.92 -10.98
CA ALA A 50 -13.67 -11.05 -10.40
C ALA A 50 -13.62 -11.11 -8.87
N HIS A 51 -12.65 -11.83 -8.30
CA HIS A 51 -12.45 -11.91 -6.86
C HIS A 51 -12.01 -10.56 -6.26
N PHE A 52 -11.21 -9.77 -6.99
CA PHE A 52 -10.82 -8.43 -6.56
C PHE A 52 -11.98 -7.42 -6.62
N GLN A 53 -12.90 -7.58 -7.57
CA GLN A 53 -14.07 -6.72 -7.73
C GLN A 53 -15.19 -7.03 -6.73
N SER A 54 -15.24 -8.27 -6.22
CA SER A 54 -16.24 -8.69 -5.24
C SER A 54 -15.89 -8.40 -3.79
N ARG A 55 -14.65 -7.94 -3.51
CA ARG A 55 -14.26 -7.58 -2.13
C ARG A 55 -15.01 -6.35 -1.65
N PRO A 56 -15.68 -6.43 -0.48
CA PRO A 56 -16.32 -5.28 0.13
C PRO A 56 -15.25 -4.20 0.41
N LYS A 57 -15.60 -2.96 0.18
CA LYS A 57 -14.73 -1.82 0.54
C LYS A 57 -15.03 -1.42 1.98
N ALA A 58 -14.00 -0.95 2.67
CA ALA A 58 -14.11 -0.45 4.04
C ALA A 58 -15.24 0.60 4.21
N LYS A 59 -15.55 1.35 3.15
CA LYS A 59 -16.58 2.40 3.12
C LYS A 59 -18.01 1.86 3.04
N ASP A 60 -18.17 0.62 2.58
CA ASP A 60 -19.50 0.02 2.34
C ASP A 60 -20.03 -0.69 3.61
N ILE A 61 -19.20 -0.75 4.66
CA ILE A 61 -19.53 -1.38 5.93
C ILE A 61 -19.96 -0.32 6.93
N VAL A 62 -21.20 -0.44 7.35
CA VAL A 62 -21.81 0.41 8.39
C VAL A 62 -21.99 -0.44 9.65
N PRO A 63 -21.62 0.07 10.84
CA PRO A 63 -21.87 -0.67 12.08
C PRO A 63 -23.37 -0.95 12.25
N ALA A 64 -23.69 -2.14 12.72
CA ALA A 64 -25.07 -2.54 12.99
C ALA A 64 -25.59 -1.99 14.33
N THR A 65 -24.69 -1.54 15.19
CA THR A 65 -25.00 -0.98 16.52
C THR A 65 -24.29 0.33 16.76
N ASP A 66 -24.93 1.23 17.50
CA ASP A 66 -24.35 2.49 17.95
C ASP A 66 -23.82 2.36 19.40
N LEU A 67 -24.02 1.21 20.04
CA LEU A 67 -23.55 0.90 21.38
C LEU A 67 -22.19 0.17 21.28
N PHE A 68 -21.12 0.91 21.42
CA PHE A 68 -19.77 0.35 21.40
C PHE A 68 -19.24 0.17 22.82
N ASP A 69 -18.52 -0.92 23.04
CA ASP A 69 -17.81 -1.16 24.29
C ASP A 69 -16.41 -0.51 24.22
N PRO A 70 -16.15 0.57 24.98
CA PRO A 70 -14.84 1.23 24.98
C PRO A 70 -13.73 0.35 25.60
N ALA A 71 -14.06 -0.72 26.30
CA ALA A 71 -13.11 -1.69 26.83
C ALA A 71 -12.67 -2.72 25.79
N HIS A 72 -13.35 -2.80 24.64
CA HIS A 72 -13.02 -3.77 23.60
C HIS A 72 -11.69 -3.41 22.90
N PRO A 73 -10.79 -4.40 22.66
CA PRO A 73 -9.46 -4.15 22.08
C PRO A 73 -9.51 -3.56 20.67
N LEU A 74 -10.63 -3.69 19.94
CA LEU A 74 -10.83 -3.12 18.61
C LEU A 74 -11.44 -1.71 18.61
N PHE A 75 -11.88 -1.21 19.78
CA PHE A 75 -12.51 0.09 19.87
C PHE A 75 -11.54 1.21 19.45
N ASP A 76 -12.03 2.09 18.57
CA ASP A 76 -11.29 3.22 17.93
C ASP A 76 -9.99 2.82 17.18
N LYS A 77 -9.76 1.51 16.95
CA LYS A 77 -8.60 1.01 16.22
C LYS A 77 -8.84 0.97 14.72
N THR A 78 -7.82 1.37 13.97
CA THR A 78 -7.84 1.25 12.51
C THR A 78 -7.33 -0.12 12.09
N CYS A 79 -8.22 -0.96 11.57
CA CYS A 79 -7.94 -2.34 11.20
C CYS A 79 -7.84 -2.50 9.68
N VAL A 80 -6.88 -3.27 9.22
CA VAL A 80 -6.69 -3.62 7.81
C VAL A 80 -6.70 -5.14 7.66
N LEU A 81 -7.48 -5.63 6.71
CA LEU A 81 -7.52 -7.04 6.35
C LEU A 81 -6.57 -7.35 5.21
N THR A 82 -5.86 -8.47 5.29
CA THR A 82 -5.00 -8.97 4.22
C THR A 82 -4.97 -10.49 4.18
N GLY A 83 -4.85 -11.03 2.99
CA GLY A 83 -4.96 -12.47 2.76
C GLY A 83 -6.42 -12.90 2.61
N GLU A 84 -6.62 -14.18 2.50
CA GLU A 84 -7.92 -14.83 2.42
C GLU A 84 -8.25 -15.42 3.80
N LEU A 85 -9.35 -14.98 4.38
CA LEU A 85 -9.84 -15.50 5.65
C LEU A 85 -10.46 -16.90 5.40
N LEU A 86 -10.19 -17.85 6.27
CA LEU A 86 -10.67 -19.23 6.14
C LEU A 86 -11.97 -19.49 6.90
N LYS A 87 -12.14 -18.81 8.03
CA LYS A 87 -13.26 -19.02 8.96
C LYS A 87 -14.37 -17.98 8.79
N LEU A 88 -14.04 -16.79 8.30
CA LEU A 88 -14.96 -15.69 8.09
C LEU A 88 -14.83 -15.17 6.66
N SER A 89 -15.92 -14.61 6.13
CA SER A 89 -15.79 -13.80 4.92
C SER A 89 -15.19 -12.43 5.23
N ASP A 90 -14.50 -11.81 4.25
CA ASP A 90 -13.95 -10.46 4.41
C ASP A 90 -15.02 -9.46 4.90
N ARG A 91 -16.28 -9.63 4.43
CA ARG A 91 -17.41 -8.78 4.82
C ARG A 91 -17.81 -8.97 6.28
N GLU A 92 -17.89 -10.20 6.75
CA GLU A 92 -18.22 -10.51 8.14
C GLU A 92 -17.15 -10.02 9.10
N ALA A 93 -15.88 -10.19 8.73
CA ALA A 93 -14.77 -9.67 9.52
C ALA A 93 -14.81 -8.14 9.62
N MET A 94 -15.04 -7.44 8.49
CA MET A 94 -15.19 -5.99 8.49
C MET A 94 -16.42 -5.52 9.29
N GLN A 95 -17.54 -6.25 9.21
CA GLN A 95 -18.73 -5.94 9.99
C GLN A 95 -18.47 -6.08 11.48
N ARG A 96 -17.79 -7.16 11.90
CA ARG A 96 -17.40 -7.38 13.29
C ARG A 96 -16.50 -6.26 13.84
N ILE A 97 -15.54 -5.80 13.05
CA ILE A 97 -14.68 -4.66 13.41
C ILE A 97 -15.54 -3.40 13.62
N ALA A 98 -16.47 -3.14 12.68
CA ALA A 98 -17.36 -1.98 12.77
C ALA A 98 -18.28 -2.06 13.99
N ASP A 99 -18.85 -3.23 14.29
CA ASP A 99 -19.74 -3.47 15.43
C ASP A 99 -19.02 -3.32 16.78
N CYS A 100 -17.71 -3.54 16.81
CA CYS A 100 -16.86 -3.28 17.98
C CYS A 100 -16.36 -1.83 18.06
N GLY A 101 -16.83 -0.93 17.18
CA GLY A 101 -16.41 0.47 17.14
C GLY A 101 -15.04 0.71 16.50
N GLY A 102 -14.48 -0.29 15.81
CA GLY A 102 -13.26 -0.16 15.04
C GLY A 102 -13.48 0.45 13.66
N LYS A 103 -12.40 0.94 13.07
CA LYS A 103 -12.39 1.55 11.74
C LYS A 103 -11.79 0.60 10.72
N ASN A 104 -12.53 0.28 9.68
CA ASN A 104 -12.02 -0.51 8.56
C ASN A 104 -11.19 0.35 7.61
N ALA A 105 -10.05 -0.17 7.15
CA ALA A 105 -9.22 0.48 6.13
C ALA A 105 -8.76 -0.51 5.06
N ASP A 106 -8.77 -0.07 3.80
CA ASP A 106 -8.35 -0.90 2.66
C ASP A 106 -6.84 -1.01 2.53
N ASN A 107 -6.10 -0.03 3.04
CA ASN A 107 -4.64 0.06 2.90
C ASN A 107 -3.95 0.31 4.23
N VAL A 108 -2.74 -0.25 4.36
CA VAL A 108 -1.87 0.02 5.51
C VAL A 108 -1.32 1.44 5.40
N THR A 109 -1.52 2.23 6.43
CA THR A 109 -1.09 3.62 6.57
C THR A 109 -0.40 3.82 7.93
N LYS A 110 0.12 5.02 8.17
CA LYS A 110 0.69 5.39 9.47
C LYS A 110 -0.33 5.42 10.63
N LYS A 111 -1.62 5.41 10.28
CA LYS A 111 -2.73 5.42 11.26
C LYS A 111 -3.30 4.02 11.48
N THR A 112 -2.71 2.99 10.88
CA THR A 112 -3.14 1.61 11.05
C THR A 112 -2.62 1.10 12.39
N ASP A 113 -3.51 0.60 13.22
CA ASP A 113 -3.19 0.00 14.52
C ASP A 113 -3.07 -1.52 14.42
N LEU A 114 -3.96 -2.14 13.63
CA LEU A 114 -4.08 -3.59 13.52
C LEU A 114 -4.04 -4.06 12.06
N LEU A 115 -3.25 -5.08 11.80
CA LEU A 115 -3.23 -5.80 10.51
C LEU A 115 -3.64 -7.25 10.74
N ILE A 116 -4.82 -7.62 10.25
CA ILE A 116 -5.36 -8.98 10.35
C ILE A 116 -4.93 -9.77 9.13
N VAL A 117 -4.26 -10.89 9.36
CA VAL A 117 -3.73 -11.76 8.30
C VAL A 117 -4.55 -13.04 8.24
N GLY A 118 -5.21 -13.29 7.09
CA GLY A 118 -5.94 -14.51 6.83
C GLY A 118 -5.02 -15.74 6.72
N GLY A 119 -5.48 -16.86 7.23
CA GLY A 119 -4.73 -18.14 7.26
C GLY A 119 -4.51 -18.77 5.87
N GLY A 120 -5.26 -18.36 4.85
CA GLY A 120 -5.14 -18.85 3.46
C GLY A 120 -3.96 -18.27 2.69
N SER A 121 -3.20 -17.35 3.28
CA SER A 121 -2.01 -16.82 2.62
C SER A 121 -0.84 -17.78 2.81
N PRO A 122 -0.23 -18.31 1.73
CA PRO A 122 0.93 -19.18 1.87
C PRO A 122 2.03 -18.44 2.62
N LYS A 123 2.56 -19.06 3.68
CA LYS A 123 3.59 -18.51 4.58
C LYS A 123 4.83 -17.99 3.85
N GLU A 124 5.03 -18.41 2.61
CA GLU A 124 6.18 -18.06 1.78
C GLU A 124 6.02 -16.72 1.01
N LYS A 125 4.79 -16.24 0.79
CA LYS A 125 4.56 -14.97 0.06
C LYS A 125 3.89 -13.95 0.96
N LYS A 126 4.71 -13.19 1.69
CA LYS A 126 4.22 -12.03 2.44
C LYS A 126 3.45 -11.10 1.50
N SER A 127 2.20 -10.82 1.82
CA SER A 127 1.39 -9.90 1.04
C SER A 127 2.04 -8.50 1.05
N GLY A 128 1.78 -7.71 0.02
CA GLY A 128 2.30 -6.34 -0.05
C GLY A 128 1.90 -5.48 1.15
N LYS A 129 0.75 -5.78 1.77
CA LYS A 129 0.27 -5.10 2.98
C LYS A 129 1.09 -5.49 4.22
N VAL A 130 1.46 -6.78 4.36
CA VAL A 130 2.32 -7.25 5.46
C VAL A 130 3.69 -6.60 5.38
N ARG A 131 4.30 -6.56 4.19
CA ARG A 131 5.60 -5.89 3.99
C ARG A 131 5.56 -4.40 4.34
N LYS A 132 4.48 -3.71 3.98
CA LYS A 132 4.27 -2.31 4.36
C LYS A 132 4.12 -2.13 5.87
N ALA A 133 3.40 -3.03 6.52
CA ALA A 133 3.26 -2.99 7.98
C ALA A 133 4.61 -3.18 8.68
N GLU A 134 5.40 -4.16 8.24
CA GLU A 134 6.77 -4.38 8.74
C GLU A 134 7.64 -3.13 8.56
N GLU A 135 7.61 -2.49 7.38
CA GLU A 135 8.34 -1.24 7.11
C GLU A 135 7.91 -0.09 8.04
N TYR A 136 6.63 -0.01 8.38
CA TYR A 136 6.14 1.00 9.32
C TYR A 136 6.52 0.68 10.76
N ILE A 137 6.53 -0.58 11.16
CA ILE A 137 7.02 -1.03 12.48
C ILE A 137 8.51 -0.68 12.63
N GLU A 138 9.32 -0.91 11.60
CA GLU A 138 10.74 -0.50 11.58
C GLU A 138 10.93 1.01 11.73
N LYS A 139 9.96 1.80 11.25
CA LYS A 139 9.93 3.26 11.40
C LYS A 139 9.38 3.73 12.76
N GLY A 140 9.09 2.80 13.68
CA GLY A 140 8.60 3.10 15.03
C GLY A 140 7.10 3.31 15.15
N ILE A 141 6.30 2.91 14.15
CA ILE A 141 4.84 2.96 14.22
C ILE A 141 4.33 1.67 14.85
N PRO A 142 3.55 1.71 15.93
CA PRO A 142 3.08 0.54 16.67
C PRO A 142 1.93 -0.17 15.95
N ILE A 143 2.21 -0.87 14.84
CA ILE A 143 1.23 -1.69 14.14
C ILE A 143 1.32 -3.11 14.70
N GLN A 144 0.19 -3.66 15.16
CA GLN A 144 0.09 -5.05 15.59
C GLN A 144 -0.35 -5.92 14.40
N ILE A 145 0.39 -6.97 14.14
CA ILE A 145 0.04 -7.98 13.14
C ILE A 145 -0.56 -9.16 13.89
N ILE A 146 -1.83 -9.44 13.63
CA ILE A 146 -2.56 -10.55 14.26
C ILE A 146 -3.04 -11.56 13.21
N SER A 147 -3.19 -12.80 13.63
CA SER A 147 -3.77 -13.84 12.79
C SER A 147 -5.31 -13.80 12.83
N GLU A 148 -5.95 -14.48 11.87
CA GLU A 148 -7.40 -14.66 11.87
C GLU A 148 -7.89 -15.34 13.17
N GLU A 149 -7.10 -16.27 13.72
CA GLU A 149 -7.46 -16.99 14.95
C GLU A 149 -7.45 -16.08 16.17
N GLU A 150 -6.45 -15.22 16.29
CA GLU A 150 -6.36 -14.22 17.37
C GLU A 150 -7.49 -13.19 17.25
N PHE A 151 -7.82 -12.78 16.04
CA PHE A 151 -8.96 -11.89 15.79
C PHE A 151 -10.30 -12.48 16.21
N LEU A 152 -10.47 -13.81 16.06
CA LEU A 152 -11.69 -14.50 16.47
C LEU A 152 -11.83 -14.66 17.99
N GLN A 153 -10.73 -14.57 18.73
CA GLN A 153 -10.70 -14.68 20.20
C GLN A 153 -10.90 -13.34 20.90
N MET A 154 -10.84 -12.23 20.15
CA MET A 154 -11.12 -10.88 20.63
C MET A 154 -12.63 -10.61 20.64
#